data_0a749c727d9808deb51359853f49943b
#
_entry.id   0a749c727d9808deb51359853f49943b
#
_cell.length_a   1.000
_cell.length_b   1.000
_cell.length_c   1.000
_cell.angle_alpha   90.00
_cell.angle_beta   90.00
_cell.angle_gamma   90.00
#
_symmetry.space_group_name_H-M   'P 1'
#
loop_
_entity.id
_entity.type
_entity.pdbx_description
1 polymer ?
#
loop_
_entity_poly.entity_id
_entity_poly.type
_entity_poly.pdbx_seq_one_letter_code
_entity_poly.pdbx_strand_id
1 'polypeptide(L)'
;MNYIRECWYNINDDTNESCCVKYYSVINMVQLLPIEMLTLCEIASYFDPILVFGESLIDFVGISSNENLDPNLILNHIDMPWEWYRLAMNPAISVDFIYNHQDIINIEDLYHWMSSNITLNINHILLNATKSWHWYFISLNESITMNDVKNNLHLPWNYRQLSSNPNLTIKFVKKTINKQWNWNAISCNKAITMDDVRYNQHLPWSYIS
;
A
#
# COMPACT_ATOMS: atom_id res chain seq x y z
N MET A 1 1.32 -19.41 -25.97
CA MET A 1 2.66 -20.06 -26.03
C MET A 1 3.47 -19.70 -27.27
N ASN A 2 2.88 -19.66 -28.46
CA ASN A 2 3.65 -19.34 -29.71
C ASN A 2 4.13 -17.86 -29.75
N TYR A 3 3.39 -16.92 -29.23
CA TYR A 3 3.74 -15.48 -29.26
C TYR A 3 5.00 -15.14 -28.44
N ILE A 4 5.22 -15.83 -27.34
CA ILE A 4 6.42 -15.63 -26.48
C ILE A 4 7.66 -16.19 -27.19
N ARG A 5 7.54 -17.31 -27.88
CA ARG A 5 8.65 -17.87 -28.68
C ARG A 5 9.10 -16.96 -29.81
N GLU A 6 8.17 -16.31 -30.52
CA GLU A 6 8.53 -15.37 -31.60
C GLU A 6 9.22 -14.10 -31.07
N CYS A 7 8.89 -13.62 -29.88
CA CYS A 7 9.63 -12.52 -29.24
C CYS A 7 11.08 -12.93 -28.91
N TRP A 8 11.31 -14.16 -28.44
CA TRP A 8 12.65 -14.65 -28.07
C TRP A 8 13.60 -14.85 -29.29
N TYR A 9 13.09 -15.23 -30.45
CA TYR A 9 13.93 -15.42 -31.63
C TYR A 9 14.42 -14.12 -32.27
N ASN A 10 13.74 -13.00 -32.04
CA ASN A 10 14.11 -11.70 -32.59
C ASN A 10 15.08 -10.87 -31.72
N ILE A 11 15.44 -11.37 -30.55
CA ILE A 11 16.38 -10.67 -29.63
C ILE A 11 17.84 -10.80 -30.11
N ASN A 12 18.14 -11.80 -30.94
CA ASN A 12 19.50 -12.06 -31.42
C ASN A 12 19.81 -11.40 -32.78
N ASP A 13 18.92 -10.56 -33.31
CA ASP A 13 19.17 -9.86 -34.56
C ASP A 13 19.51 -8.39 -34.31
N ASP A 14 20.73 -8.01 -34.66
CA ASP A 14 21.44 -6.76 -34.34
C ASP A 14 20.86 -5.48 -35.00
N THR A 15 19.53 -5.35 -35.14
CA THR A 15 18.90 -4.12 -35.65
C THR A 15 18.15 -3.36 -34.59
N ASN A 16 18.86 -2.39 -33.99
CA ASN A 16 18.68 -1.72 -32.73
C ASN A 16 17.43 -0.81 -32.51
N GLU A 17 16.55 -0.57 -33.49
CA GLU A 17 15.48 0.43 -33.32
C GLU A 17 14.07 -0.13 -33.11
N SER A 18 13.81 -1.35 -33.54
CA SER A 18 12.45 -1.92 -33.42
C SER A 18 12.19 -2.65 -32.09
N CYS A 19 13.24 -3.05 -31.39
CA CYS A 19 13.14 -3.73 -30.08
C CYS A 19 12.63 -2.81 -28.98
N CYS A 20 13.17 -1.58 -28.85
CA CYS A 20 12.80 -0.67 -27.78
C CYS A 20 11.31 -0.33 -27.76
N VAL A 21 10.68 -0.15 -28.93
CA VAL A 21 9.23 0.15 -29.05
C VAL A 21 8.36 -1.03 -28.62
N LYS A 22 8.80 -2.27 -28.90
CA LYS A 22 8.08 -3.49 -28.49
C LYS A 22 8.25 -3.78 -27.00
N TYR A 23 9.40 -3.46 -26.42
CA TYR A 23 9.63 -3.60 -24.97
C TYR A 23 8.83 -2.61 -24.13
N TYR A 24 8.70 -1.35 -24.56
CA TYR A 24 7.79 -0.39 -23.90
C TYR A 24 6.34 -0.87 -23.92
N SER A 25 5.91 -1.58 -24.97
CA SER A 25 4.57 -2.15 -25.04
C SER A 25 4.38 -3.34 -24.09
N VAL A 26 5.40 -4.15 -23.82
CA VAL A 26 5.35 -5.27 -22.88
C VAL A 26 5.33 -4.78 -21.43
N ILE A 27 6.15 -3.77 -21.09
CA ILE A 27 6.17 -3.14 -19.76
C ILE A 27 4.82 -2.43 -19.48
N ASN A 28 4.27 -1.71 -20.45
CA ASN A 28 2.93 -1.13 -20.33
C ASN A 28 1.82 -2.17 -20.32
N MET A 29 1.98 -3.34 -20.96
CA MET A 29 1.03 -4.45 -20.85
C MET A 29 1.00 -5.07 -19.45
N VAL A 30 2.13 -5.22 -18.78
CA VAL A 30 2.17 -5.74 -17.39
C VAL A 30 1.41 -4.84 -16.41
N GLN A 31 1.31 -3.53 -16.69
CA GLN A 31 0.51 -2.59 -15.90
C GLN A 31 -1.01 -2.63 -16.21
N LEU A 32 -1.43 -3.24 -17.33
CA LEU A 32 -2.80 -3.13 -17.85
C LEU A 32 -3.58 -4.45 -17.87
N LEU A 33 -3.01 -5.58 -17.37
CA LEU A 33 -3.59 -6.89 -17.65
C LEU A 33 -4.41 -7.47 -16.49
N PRO A 34 -5.62 -8.01 -16.83
CA PRO A 34 -6.46 -8.74 -15.89
C PRO A 34 -5.80 -10.06 -15.44
N ILE A 35 -6.39 -10.66 -14.43
CA ILE A 35 -6.03 -11.90 -13.71
C ILE A 35 -5.48 -13.07 -14.57
N GLU A 36 -5.78 -13.13 -15.86
CA GLU A 36 -5.29 -14.17 -16.77
C GLU A 36 -3.79 -14.06 -17.13
N MET A 37 -3.13 -12.95 -16.74
CA MET A 37 -1.69 -12.78 -16.88
C MET A 37 -0.92 -12.95 -15.56
N LEU A 38 -1.56 -13.36 -14.47
CA LEU A 38 -0.89 -13.94 -13.31
C LEU A 38 0.02 -15.12 -13.73
N THR A 39 -0.35 -15.84 -14.77
CA THR A 39 0.51 -16.88 -15.38
C THR A 39 1.81 -16.33 -15.98
N LEU A 40 1.86 -15.07 -16.42
CA LEU A 40 3.13 -14.46 -16.86
C LEU A 40 3.94 -13.93 -15.68
N CYS A 41 3.30 -13.49 -14.61
CA CYS A 41 4.01 -13.22 -13.35
C CYS A 41 4.44 -14.51 -12.65
N GLU A 42 3.69 -15.61 -12.76
CA GLU A 42 4.13 -16.93 -12.33
C GLU A 42 5.27 -17.46 -13.21
N ILE A 43 5.25 -17.20 -14.51
CA ILE A 43 6.37 -17.51 -15.41
C ILE A 43 7.55 -16.57 -15.14
N ALA A 44 7.32 -15.31 -14.76
CA ALA A 44 8.39 -14.40 -14.32
C ALA A 44 8.94 -14.79 -12.94
N SER A 45 8.22 -15.54 -12.11
CA SER A 45 8.79 -16.16 -10.90
C SER A 45 9.79 -17.29 -11.22
N TYR A 46 9.77 -17.84 -12.43
CA TYR A 46 10.78 -18.77 -12.91
C TYR A 46 11.93 -18.07 -13.66
N PHE A 47 11.73 -16.83 -14.11
CA PHE A 47 12.74 -16.04 -14.80
C PHE A 47 12.86 -14.70 -14.08
N ASP A 48 13.93 -14.55 -13.32
CA ASP A 48 14.24 -13.28 -12.69
C ASP A 48 14.33 -12.17 -13.76
N PRO A 49 13.42 -11.18 -13.77
CA PRO A 49 13.38 -10.18 -14.83
C PRO A 49 14.65 -9.32 -14.86
N ILE A 50 15.33 -9.16 -13.73
CA ILE A 50 16.57 -8.38 -13.61
C ILE A 50 17.71 -9.13 -14.30
N LEU A 51 17.80 -10.46 -14.13
CA LEU A 51 18.79 -11.29 -14.83
C LEU A 51 18.51 -11.38 -16.33
N VAL A 52 17.24 -11.33 -16.75
CA VAL A 52 16.87 -11.48 -18.17
C VAL A 52 17.04 -10.17 -18.94
N PHE A 53 16.61 -9.03 -18.35
CA PHE A 53 16.53 -7.74 -19.07
C PHE A 53 17.66 -6.77 -18.70
N GLY A 54 18.37 -7.02 -17.60
CA GLY A 54 19.37 -6.10 -17.06
C GLY A 54 18.75 -4.87 -16.35
N GLU A 55 19.50 -4.25 -15.48
CA GLU A 55 19.06 -3.13 -14.65
C GLU A 55 18.55 -1.93 -15.44
N SER A 56 19.17 -1.64 -16.58
CA SER A 56 18.88 -0.44 -17.38
C SER A 56 17.53 -0.45 -18.08
N LEU A 57 16.82 -1.61 -18.12
CA LEU A 57 15.54 -1.76 -18.78
C LEU A 57 14.37 -1.87 -17.80
N ILE A 58 14.65 -1.90 -16.50
CA ILE A 58 13.62 -2.04 -15.47
C ILE A 58 13.23 -0.68 -14.89
N ASP A 59 11.94 -0.38 -14.95
CA ASP A 59 11.36 0.76 -14.22
C ASP A 59 11.17 0.38 -12.74
N PHE A 60 12.17 0.69 -11.91
CA PHE A 60 12.12 0.43 -10.47
C PHE A 60 11.03 1.23 -9.75
N VAL A 61 10.61 2.37 -10.28
CA VAL A 61 9.48 3.15 -9.76
C VAL A 61 8.18 2.36 -9.94
N GLY A 62 7.97 1.85 -11.16
CA GLY A 62 6.78 1.06 -11.48
C GLY A 62 6.74 -0.27 -10.74
N ILE A 63 7.85 -1.03 -10.75
CA ILE A 63 7.89 -2.34 -10.09
C ILE A 63 7.75 -2.24 -8.58
N SER A 64 8.33 -1.24 -7.93
CA SER A 64 8.19 -0.99 -6.49
C SER A 64 6.74 -0.65 -6.10
N SER A 65 5.93 -0.18 -7.04
CA SER A 65 4.51 0.13 -6.83
C SER A 65 3.57 -1.00 -7.24
N ASN A 66 4.09 -2.10 -7.80
CA ASN A 66 3.27 -3.21 -8.28
C ASN A 66 2.71 -4.01 -7.10
N GLU A 67 1.38 -4.08 -6.98
CA GLU A 67 0.68 -4.80 -5.91
C GLU A 67 0.86 -6.33 -5.98
N ASN A 68 1.39 -6.85 -7.09
CA ASN A 68 1.71 -8.27 -7.27
C ASN A 68 3.22 -8.55 -7.17
N LEU A 69 4.01 -7.62 -6.63
CA LEU A 69 5.45 -7.79 -6.45
C LEU A 69 5.74 -8.96 -5.49
N ASP A 70 6.58 -9.89 -5.93
CA ASP A 70 7.11 -10.93 -5.04
C ASP A 70 8.19 -10.32 -4.12
N PRO A 71 8.02 -10.35 -2.79
CA PRO A 71 9.04 -9.86 -1.86
C PRO A 71 10.41 -10.54 -2.01
N ASN A 72 10.46 -11.79 -2.48
CA ASN A 72 11.72 -12.49 -2.71
C ASN A 72 12.56 -11.85 -3.83
N LEU A 73 11.91 -11.19 -4.79
CA LEU A 73 12.65 -10.46 -5.84
C LEU A 73 13.50 -9.34 -5.24
N ILE A 74 12.99 -8.67 -4.20
CA ILE A 74 13.73 -7.62 -3.51
C ILE A 74 14.95 -8.21 -2.80
N LEU A 75 14.79 -9.35 -2.11
CA LEU A 75 15.88 -9.98 -1.38
C LEU A 75 16.97 -10.52 -2.30
N ASN A 76 16.59 -11.07 -3.45
CA ASN A 76 17.52 -11.59 -4.45
C ASN A 76 18.33 -10.47 -5.14
N HIS A 77 17.82 -9.23 -5.12
CA HIS A 77 18.39 -8.07 -5.81
C HIS A 77 18.38 -6.83 -4.94
N ILE A 78 18.85 -6.96 -3.69
CA ILE A 78 18.77 -5.90 -2.67
C ILE A 78 19.52 -4.62 -3.06
N ASP A 79 20.57 -4.75 -3.86
CA ASP A 79 21.47 -3.67 -4.31
C ASP A 79 20.85 -2.85 -5.47
N MET A 80 19.73 -3.30 -6.02
CA MET A 80 19.05 -2.56 -7.09
C MET A 80 18.41 -1.27 -6.56
N PRO A 81 18.17 -0.29 -7.42
CA PRO A 81 17.64 1.03 -7.03
C PRO A 81 16.14 0.97 -6.73
N TRP A 82 15.76 0.18 -5.74
CA TRP A 82 14.39 0.08 -5.25
C TRP A 82 13.90 1.42 -4.69
N GLU A 83 12.66 1.77 -5.00
CA GLU A 83 11.98 2.91 -4.41
C GLU A 83 11.37 2.53 -3.05
N TRP A 84 12.21 2.55 -2.01
CA TRP A 84 11.86 2.04 -0.68
C TRP A 84 10.61 2.68 -0.08
N TYR A 85 10.35 3.96 -0.33
CA TYR A 85 9.13 4.62 0.14
C TYR A 85 7.88 4.03 -0.53
N ARG A 86 7.96 3.59 -1.79
CA ARG A 86 6.86 2.93 -2.51
C ARG A 86 6.67 1.51 -1.99
N LEU A 87 7.75 0.78 -1.78
CA LEU A 87 7.72 -0.55 -1.18
C LEU A 87 7.08 -0.52 0.21
N ALA A 88 7.41 0.48 1.03
CA ALA A 88 6.84 0.65 2.36
C ALA A 88 5.32 0.90 2.36
N MET A 89 4.76 1.49 1.29
CA MET A 89 3.32 1.68 1.09
C MET A 89 2.66 0.51 0.36
N ASN A 90 3.43 -0.33 -0.34
CA ASN A 90 2.92 -1.39 -1.21
C ASN A 90 2.25 -2.49 -0.39
N PRO A 91 0.97 -2.87 -0.67
CA PRO A 91 0.27 -3.94 0.05
C PRO A 91 0.93 -5.32 -0.11
N ALA A 92 1.68 -5.57 -1.21
CA ALA A 92 2.44 -6.80 -1.41
C ALA A 92 3.62 -6.94 -0.45
N ILE A 93 4.14 -5.82 0.08
CA ILE A 93 5.28 -5.78 1.00
C ILE A 93 4.75 -5.51 2.40
N SER A 94 4.66 -6.55 3.21
CA SER A 94 4.14 -6.40 4.57
C SER A 94 5.09 -5.61 5.46
N VAL A 95 4.51 -4.94 6.46
CA VAL A 95 5.30 -4.26 7.50
C VAL A 95 6.20 -5.26 8.23
N ASP A 96 5.72 -6.49 8.47
CA ASP A 96 6.53 -7.57 9.05
C ASP A 96 7.72 -7.96 8.15
N PHE A 97 7.53 -7.97 6.82
CA PHE A 97 8.64 -8.21 5.89
C PHE A 97 9.74 -7.15 6.07
N ILE A 98 9.38 -5.88 6.14
CA ILE A 98 10.33 -4.78 6.32
C ILE A 98 11.07 -4.91 7.66
N TYR A 99 10.35 -5.23 8.76
CA TYR A 99 10.94 -5.43 10.08
C TYR A 99 11.88 -6.63 10.15
N ASN A 100 11.52 -7.73 9.51
CA ASN A 100 12.33 -8.94 9.51
C ASN A 100 13.64 -8.80 8.75
N HIS A 101 13.76 -7.77 7.90
CA HIS A 101 14.96 -7.52 7.08
C HIS A 101 15.61 -6.17 7.39
N GLN A 102 15.42 -5.64 8.60
CA GLN A 102 15.99 -4.34 9.02
C GLN A 102 17.53 -4.33 9.12
N ASP A 103 18.17 -5.46 9.03
CA ASP A 103 19.62 -5.61 8.92
C ASP A 103 20.17 -5.22 7.54
N ILE A 104 19.33 -5.30 6.51
CA ILE A 104 19.66 -4.94 5.13
C ILE A 104 18.83 -3.77 4.59
N ILE A 105 17.66 -3.49 5.19
CA ILE A 105 16.78 -2.37 4.82
C ILE A 105 16.93 -1.27 5.86
N ASN A 106 17.28 -0.04 5.42
CA ASN A 106 17.24 1.10 6.33
C ASN A 106 15.79 1.51 6.60
N ILE A 107 15.23 1.08 7.74
CA ILE A 107 13.83 1.31 8.08
C ILE A 107 13.56 2.66 8.74
N GLU A 108 14.58 3.40 9.19
CA GLU A 108 14.39 4.63 9.97
C GLU A 108 13.59 5.69 9.21
N ASP A 109 13.79 5.82 7.91
CA ASP A 109 13.08 6.78 7.07
C ASP A 109 11.74 6.23 6.54
N LEU A 110 11.43 4.94 6.77
CA LEU A 110 10.25 4.29 6.21
C LEU A 110 9.01 4.34 7.10
N TYR A 111 9.13 4.65 8.41
CA TYR A 111 7.99 4.71 9.34
C TYR A 111 6.87 5.63 8.86
N HIS A 112 7.22 6.76 8.27
CA HIS A 112 6.26 7.69 7.68
C HIS A 112 5.42 7.03 6.58
N TRP A 113 6.06 6.28 5.70
CA TRP A 113 5.41 5.62 4.54
C TRP A 113 4.67 4.35 4.94
N MET A 114 5.24 3.53 5.85
CA MET A 114 4.57 2.37 6.45
C MET A 114 3.26 2.74 7.14
N SER A 115 3.07 3.99 7.54
CA SER A 115 1.83 4.47 8.17
C SER A 115 0.58 4.30 7.30
N SER A 116 0.72 4.22 5.97
CA SER A 116 -0.37 3.96 5.03
C SER A 116 -0.46 2.51 4.58
N ASN A 117 0.49 1.65 4.93
CA ASN A 117 0.48 0.25 4.54
C ASN A 117 -0.67 -0.50 5.22
N ILE A 118 -1.47 -1.25 4.46
CA ILE A 118 -2.65 -1.98 4.96
C ILE A 118 -2.30 -3.15 5.88
N THR A 119 -1.05 -3.62 5.88
CA THR A 119 -0.58 -4.67 6.78
C THR A 119 -0.08 -4.12 8.12
N LEU A 120 -0.05 -2.79 8.28
CA LEU A 120 0.28 -2.15 9.55
C LEU A 120 -0.74 -2.58 10.62
N ASN A 121 -0.27 -2.85 11.84
CA ASN A 121 -1.15 -3.10 12.97
C ASN A 121 -0.68 -2.30 14.21
N ILE A 122 -1.53 -2.25 15.23
CA ILE A 122 -1.26 -1.46 16.43
C ILE A 122 0.02 -1.89 17.16
N ASN A 123 0.40 -3.18 17.11
CA ASN A 123 1.60 -3.67 17.77
C ASN A 123 2.88 -3.11 17.13
N HIS A 124 2.91 -2.97 15.79
CA HIS A 124 4.02 -2.32 15.09
C HIS A 124 4.26 -0.90 15.60
N ILE A 125 3.16 -0.16 15.84
CA ILE A 125 3.20 1.21 16.33
C ILE A 125 3.67 1.24 17.80
N LEU A 126 3.12 0.37 18.64
CA LEU A 126 3.45 0.36 20.08
C LEU A 126 4.90 -0.05 20.34
N LEU A 127 5.43 -1.03 19.60
CA LEU A 127 6.83 -1.45 19.70
C LEU A 127 7.80 -0.33 19.26
N ASN A 128 7.33 0.60 18.44
CA ASN A 128 8.12 1.65 17.83
C ASN A 128 7.50 3.04 18.04
N ALA A 129 6.91 3.29 19.21
CA ALA A 129 6.10 4.47 19.50
C ALA A 129 6.85 5.82 19.38
N THR A 130 8.19 5.80 19.47
CA THR A 130 9.05 6.99 19.37
C THR A 130 9.48 7.32 17.95
N LYS A 131 9.14 6.47 16.99
CA LYS A 131 9.53 6.65 15.59
C LYS A 131 8.63 7.66 14.87
N SER A 132 9.06 8.11 13.70
CA SER A 132 8.43 9.19 12.92
C SER A 132 7.17 8.73 12.14
N TRP A 133 6.23 8.15 12.86
CA TRP A 133 4.93 7.76 12.32
C TRP A 133 4.11 8.94 11.80
N HIS A 134 3.38 8.74 10.71
CA HIS A 134 2.48 9.74 10.16
C HIS A 134 1.03 9.54 10.64
N TRP A 135 0.65 10.15 11.74
CA TRP A 135 -0.63 9.93 12.43
C TRP A 135 -1.88 10.28 11.59
N TYR A 136 -1.72 11.10 10.58
CA TYR A 136 -2.77 11.33 9.58
C TYR A 136 -3.10 10.02 8.86
N PHE A 137 -2.11 9.33 8.29
CA PHE A 137 -2.31 8.09 7.56
C PHE A 137 -2.69 6.94 8.49
N ILE A 138 -2.06 6.79 9.64
CA ILE A 138 -2.44 5.78 10.64
C ILE A 138 -3.92 5.91 11.03
N SER A 139 -4.41 7.13 11.26
CA SER A 139 -5.81 7.35 11.65
C SER A 139 -6.81 7.01 10.53
N LEU A 140 -6.40 7.11 9.26
CA LEU A 140 -7.19 6.68 8.09
C LEU A 140 -7.07 5.20 7.80
N ASN A 141 -6.00 4.55 8.26
CA ASN A 141 -5.66 3.19 7.87
C ASN A 141 -6.75 2.20 8.30
N GLU A 142 -7.24 1.41 7.33
CA GLU A 142 -8.32 0.44 7.54
C GLU A 142 -7.92 -0.73 8.45
N SER A 143 -6.63 -0.99 8.62
CA SER A 143 -6.12 -1.99 9.57
C SER A 143 -6.28 -1.56 11.04
N ILE A 144 -6.46 -0.26 11.29
CA ILE A 144 -6.61 0.30 12.64
C ILE A 144 -8.10 0.34 13.03
N THR A 145 -8.43 -0.38 14.10
CA THR A 145 -9.79 -0.48 14.61
C THR A 145 -10.09 0.56 15.70
N MET A 146 -11.37 0.81 15.96
CA MET A 146 -11.77 1.68 17.08
C MET A 146 -11.43 1.10 18.46
N ASN A 147 -11.20 -0.22 18.55
CA ASN A 147 -10.68 -0.83 19.79
C ASN A 147 -9.20 -0.48 20.00
N ASP A 148 -8.40 -0.46 18.92
CA ASP A 148 -6.99 -0.04 18.99
C ASP A 148 -6.89 1.40 19.46
N VAL A 149 -7.72 2.29 18.87
CA VAL A 149 -7.77 3.70 19.28
C VAL A 149 -8.22 3.84 20.74
N LYS A 150 -9.28 3.12 21.15
CA LYS A 150 -9.83 3.17 22.51
C LYS A 150 -8.83 2.70 23.57
N ASN A 151 -8.07 1.66 23.27
CA ASN A 151 -7.11 1.08 24.20
C ASN A 151 -5.81 1.92 24.29
N ASN A 152 -5.59 2.82 23.34
CA ASN A 152 -4.37 3.61 23.19
C ASN A 152 -4.67 5.11 23.02
N LEU A 153 -5.58 5.67 23.82
CA LEU A 153 -6.00 7.08 23.75
C LEU A 153 -4.87 8.08 24.02
N HIS A 154 -3.75 7.63 24.58
CA HIS A 154 -2.57 8.45 24.83
C HIS A 154 -1.76 8.74 23.55
N LEU A 155 -1.97 7.96 22.49
CA LEU A 155 -1.34 8.18 21.20
C LEU A 155 -1.95 9.38 20.47
N PRO A 156 -1.19 10.07 19.60
CA PRO A 156 -1.62 11.33 18.99
C PRO A 156 -2.57 11.12 17.79
N TRP A 157 -3.68 10.42 18.01
CA TRP A 157 -4.70 10.16 17.00
C TRP A 157 -5.24 11.43 16.34
N ASN A 158 -5.36 11.43 15.04
CA ASN A 158 -6.00 12.49 14.29
C ASN A 158 -7.51 12.21 14.15
N TYR A 159 -8.33 12.79 15.03
CA TYR A 159 -9.78 12.57 15.05
C TYR A 159 -10.50 13.05 13.79
N ARG A 160 -9.95 14.07 13.10
CA ARG A 160 -10.49 14.48 11.80
C ARG A 160 -10.35 13.38 10.75
N GLN A 161 -9.24 12.63 10.78
CA GLN A 161 -9.01 11.53 9.86
C GLN A 161 -9.72 10.25 10.34
N LEU A 162 -9.78 9.99 11.63
CA LEU A 162 -10.61 8.90 12.19
C LEU A 162 -12.07 9.03 11.77
N SER A 163 -12.56 10.24 11.48
CA SER A 163 -13.92 10.45 10.95
C SER A 163 -14.17 9.75 9.62
N SER A 164 -13.12 9.50 8.84
CA SER A 164 -13.15 8.80 7.53
C SER A 164 -12.71 7.34 7.63
N ASN A 165 -12.25 6.89 8.82
CA ASN A 165 -11.80 5.50 8.98
C ASN A 165 -12.96 4.54 8.76
N PRO A 166 -12.81 3.46 7.95
CA PRO A 166 -13.88 2.51 7.65
C PRO A 166 -14.34 1.66 8.86
N ASN A 167 -13.54 1.64 9.95
CA ASN A 167 -13.89 0.95 11.20
C ASN A 167 -14.58 1.88 12.21
N LEU A 168 -14.93 3.12 11.84
CA LEU A 168 -15.58 4.06 12.74
C LEU A 168 -16.92 3.51 13.23
N THR A 169 -17.23 3.75 14.50
CA THR A 169 -18.54 3.43 15.07
C THR A 169 -19.13 4.65 15.77
N ILE A 170 -20.45 4.86 15.64
CA ILE A 170 -21.13 5.96 16.33
C ILE A 170 -20.98 5.86 17.86
N LYS A 171 -20.89 4.63 18.38
CA LYS A 171 -20.64 4.38 19.81
C LYS A 171 -19.30 4.96 20.26
N PHE A 172 -18.26 4.87 19.45
CA PHE A 172 -16.95 5.46 19.74
C PHE A 172 -16.99 6.99 19.66
N VAL A 173 -17.60 7.53 18.61
CA VAL A 173 -17.80 8.98 18.44
C VAL A 173 -18.50 9.59 19.66
N LYS A 174 -19.60 8.98 20.13
CA LYS A 174 -20.35 9.44 21.32
C LYS A 174 -19.51 9.44 22.59
N LYS A 175 -18.65 8.44 22.78
CA LYS A 175 -17.76 8.36 23.96
C LYS A 175 -16.63 9.38 23.93
N THR A 176 -16.29 9.89 22.75
CA THR A 176 -15.18 10.83 22.52
C THR A 176 -15.68 12.12 21.85
N ILE A 177 -16.92 12.50 22.14
CA ILE A 177 -17.62 13.63 21.49
C ILE A 177 -16.89 14.97 21.60
N ASN A 178 -16.09 15.15 22.65
CA ASN A 178 -15.27 16.33 22.90
C ASN A 178 -14.01 16.43 22.04
N LYS A 179 -13.73 15.43 21.21
CA LYS A 179 -12.60 15.43 20.28
C LYS A 179 -12.93 16.18 19.00
N GLN A 180 -11.91 16.51 18.21
CA GLN A 180 -12.04 17.29 16.97
C GLN A 180 -12.54 16.44 15.79
N TRP A 181 -13.77 15.96 15.88
CA TRP A 181 -14.42 15.20 14.81
C TRP A 181 -14.75 16.06 13.59
N ASN A 182 -14.63 15.47 12.40
CA ASN A 182 -15.14 16.04 11.14
C ASN A 182 -16.53 15.46 10.85
N TRP A 183 -17.59 16.18 11.19
CA TRP A 183 -18.97 15.72 11.02
C TRP A 183 -19.40 15.55 9.57
N ASN A 184 -18.80 16.30 8.64
CA ASN A 184 -19.03 16.07 7.21
C ASN A 184 -18.50 14.68 6.82
N ALA A 185 -17.30 14.35 7.25
CA ALA A 185 -16.70 13.03 6.98
C ALA A 185 -17.48 11.89 7.67
N ILE A 186 -17.93 12.08 8.94
CA ILE A 186 -18.76 11.11 9.65
C ILE A 186 -20.08 10.86 8.90
N SER A 187 -20.74 11.92 8.45
CA SER A 187 -22.03 11.83 7.73
C SER A 187 -21.91 11.11 6.38
N CYS A 188 -20.71 11.12 5.75
CA CYS A 188 -20.40 10.41 4.52
C CYS A 188 -19.78 9.04 4.74
N ASN A 189 -19.44 8.68 5.99
CA ASN A 189 -18.73 7.44 6.27
C ASN A 189 -19.63 6.23 6.11
N LYS A 190 -19.22 5.28 5.24
CA LYS A 190 -19.99 4.05 4.95
C LYS A 190 -20.21 3.14 6.16
N ALA A 191 -19.39 3.28 7.21
CA ALA A 191 -19.54 2.53 8.45
C ALA A 191 -20.68 3.08 9.35
N ILE A 192 -21.19 4.29 9.07
CA ILE A 192 -22.29 4.92 9.80
C ILE A 192 -23.60 4.60 9.08
N THR A 193 -24.52 3.97 9.78
CA THR A 193 -25.81 3.53 9.24
C THR A 193 -26.90 4.60 9.38
N MET A 194 -27.98 4.48 8.60
CA MET A 194 -29.15 5.35 8.75
C MET A 194 -29.82 5.19 10.13
N ASP A 195 -29.69 4.02 10.76
CA ASP A 195 -30.19 3.83 12.11
C ASP A 195 -29.33 4.59 13.13
N ASP A 196 -28.01 4.64 12.93
CA ASP A 196 -27.14 5.50 13.77
C ASP A 196 -27.58 6.96 13.71
N VAL A 197 -27.92 7.45 12.52
CA VAL A 197 -28.42 8.83 12.35
C VAL A 197 -29.78 8.98 13.03
N ARG A 198 -30.72 8.06 12.77
CA ARG A 198 -32.08 8.11 13.30
C ARG A 198 -32.14 8.11 14.82
N TYR A 199 -31.31 7.27 15.48
CA TYR A 199 -31.26 7.18 16.93
C TYR A 199 -30.37 8.24 17.61
N ASN A 200 -29.68 9.07 16.85
CA ASN A 200 -28.79 10.09 17.37
C ASN A 200 -28.97 11.45 16.67
N GLN A 201 -30.24 11.86 16.42
CA GLN A 201 -30.61 13.11 15.71
C GLN A 201 -30.06 14.40 16.36
N HIS A 202 -29.72 14.34 17.65
CA HIS A 202 -29.15 15.46 18.40
C HIS A 202 -27.68 15.73 18.05
N LEU A 203 -27.02 14.84 17.32
CA LEU A 203 -25.63 15.02 16.89
C LEU A 203 -25.58 15.94 15.65
N PRO A 204 -24.46 16.65 15.44
CA PRO A 204 -24.36 17.67 14.39
C PRO A 204 -24.09 17.06 13.01
N TRP A 205 -25.00 16.21 12.55
CA TRP A 205 -24.94 15.62 11.22
C TRP A 205 -24.88 16.69 10.13
N SER A 206 -24.06 16.45 9.12
CA SER A 206 -24.02 17.27 7.93
C SER A 206 -25.06 16.75 6.93
N TYR A 207 -25.93 17.65 6.47
CA TYR A 207 -26.87 17.33 5.40
C TYR A 207 -26.12 17.35 4.07
N ILE A 208 -26.08 16.17 3.41
CA ILE A 208 -25.63 16.10 2.03
C ILE A 208 -26.87 16.40 1.17
N SER A 209 -26.85 17.53 0.49
CA SER A 209 -27.85 17.89 -0.51
C SER A 209 -27.67 17.06 -1.77
#